data_08e21e5f90d4961a4d46b1443360a864
#
_entry.id   08e21e5f90d4961a4d46b1443360a864
#
_cell.length_a   1.000
_cell.length_b   1.000
_cell.length_c   1.000
_cell.angle_alpha   90.00
_cell.angle_beta   90.00
_cell.angle_gamma   90.00
#
_symmetry.space_group_name_H-M   'P 1'
#
loop_
_entity.id
_entity.type
_entity.pdbx_description
1 polymer ?
#
loop_
_entity_poly.entity_id
_entity_poly.type
_entity_poly.pdbx_seq_one_letter_code
_entity_poly.pdbx_strand_id
1 'polypeptide(L)'
;PAAGDAVAPALQPLLSEVHNTLDAMLAFAETLRADPAITDVVNIGIGGSDLGPQMAVLALDAFADSGKRLHFVSNVDGHELAACLKRLQARSTVFLIASKTFTTVETMTNAHSARRWFEAEGGAGLDIGRHFIGLTTNVAAAGAFGIRTTFGFWDWVGGRYSVWSAIGLPLAIAIGAAGFRDFLAGAHAMDEHFRTADLAVNLPVRLGLLDVWYRNFHGFTSRSIAPYHSALRRFPAYLQQLEMESNGK
;
A
#
# COMPACT_ATOMS: atom_id res chain seq x y z
N PRO A 1 14.17 11.40 1.35
CA PRO A 1 14.56 12.61 0.65
C PRO A 1 14.11 12.59 -0.80
N ALA A 2 13.67 13.73 -1.36
CA ALA A 2 13.37 13.83 -2.77
C ALA A 2 14.67 13.70 -3.60
N ALA A 3 14.53 13.36 -4.89
CA ALA A 3 15.68 13.34 -5.77
C ALA A 3 16.28 14.75 -5.85
N GLY A 4 17.55 14.89 -5.46
CA GLY A 4 18.26 16.18 -5.42
C GLY A 4 18.42 16.79 -4.03
N ASP A 5 17.78 16.24 -2.99
CA ASP A 5 18.05 16.69 -1.61
C ASP A 5 19.50 16.39 -1.20
N ALA A 6 20.08 17.29 -0.42
CA ALA A 6 21.40 17.07 0.17
C ALA A 6 21.29 15.96 1.22
N VAL A 7 21.90 14.83 0.95
CA VAL A 7 21.93 13.66 1.83
C VAL A 7 23.34 13.38 2.29
N ALA A 8 23.52 13.03 3.56
CA ALA A 8 24.83 12.65 4.09
C ALA A 8 25.46 11.54 3.23
N PRO A 9 26.77 11.61 2.91
CA PRO A 9 27.43 10.65 2.02
C PRO A 9 27.20 9.19 2.40
N ALA A 10 27.11 8.88 3.68
CA ALA A 10 26.84 7.53 4.19
C ALA A 10 25.45 6.99 3.81
N LEU A 11 24.50 7.87 3.50
CA LEU A 11 23.12 7.48 3.12
C LEU A 11 22.90 7.44 1.61
N GLN A 12 23.86 7.88 0.79
CA GLN A 12 23.73 7.89 -0.67
C GLN A 12 23.45 6.50 -1.28
N PRO A 13 24.11 5.41 -0.85
CA PRO A 13 23.79 4.08 -1.38
C PRO A 13 22.33 3.67 -1.10
N LEU A 14 21.85 3.93 0.12
CA LEU A 14 20.48 3.64 0.51
C LEU A 14 19.47 4.46 -0.31
N LEU A 15 19.75 5.75 -0.51
CA LEU A 15 18.91 6.62 -1.32
C LEU A 15 18.80 6.09 -2.77
N SER A 16 19.94 5.70 -3.35
CA SER A 16 19.97 5.11 -4.70
C SER A 16 19.16 3.82 -4.79
N GLU A 17 19.26 2.97 -3.79
CA GLU A 17 18.48 1.71 -3.71
C GLU A 17 16.97 2.00 -3.63
N VAL A 18 16.56 2.97 -2.80
CA VAL A 18 15.15 3.40 -2.67
C VAL A 18 14.61 3.92 -4.01
N HIS A 19 15.35 4.78 -4.69
CA HIS A 19 14.93 5.33 -5.98
C HIS A 19 14.88 4.25 -7.07
N ASN A 20 15.87 3.36 -7.13
CA ASN A 20 15.86 2.25 -8.09
C ASN A 20 14.64 1.34 -7.89
N THR A 21 14.30 1.03 -6.64
CA THR A 21 13.11 0.23 -6.32
C THR A 21 11.83 0.95 -6.71
N LEU A 22 11.74 2.25 -6.42
CA LEU A 22 10.60 3.09 -6.81
C LEU A 22 10.45 3.13 -8.34
N ASP A 23 11.54 3.38 -9.06
CA ASP A 23 11.52 3.47 -10.53
C ASP A 23 11.11 2.15 -11.18
N ALA A 24 11.63 1.03 -10.68
CA ALA A 24 11.26 -0.31 -11.16
C ALA A 24 9.77 -0.62 -10.88
N MET A 25 9.27 -0.26 -9.70
CA MET A 25 7.86 -0.43 -9.34
C MET A 25 6.94 0.43 -10.22
N LEU A 26 7.31 1.69 -10.45
CA LEU A 26 6.52 2.60 -11.29
C LEU A 26 6.54 2.19 -12.75
N ALA A 27 7.67 1.72 -13.29
CA ALA A 27 7.75 1.18 -14.64
C ALA A 27 6.84 -0.06 -14.81
N PHE A 28 6.81 -0.94 -13.80
CA PHE A 28 5.90 -2.08 -13.78
C PHE A 28 4.43 -1.62 -13.74
N ALA A 29 4.10 -0.64 -12.89
CA ALA A 29 2.76 -0.08 -12.81
C ALA A 29 2.28 0.44 -14.16
N GLU A 30 3.10 1.22 -14.88
CA GLU A 30 2.76 1.74 -16.21
C GLU A 30 2.60 0.61 -17.26
N THR A 31 3.44 -0.41 -17.21
CA THR A 31 3.30 -1.59 -18.08
C THR A 31 1.96 -2.29 -17.85
N LEU A 32 1.56 -2.48 -16.59
CA LEU A 32 0.29 -3.13 -16.24
C LEU A 32 -0.91 -2.23 -16.59
N ARG A 33 -0.80 -0.93 -16.42
CA ARG A 33 -1.83 0.05 -16.81
C ARG A 33 -2.09 0.00 -18.32
N ALA A 34 -1.03 -0.11 -19.12
CA ALA A 34 -1.09 -0.17 -20.59
C ALA A 34 -1.56 -1.53 -21.13
N ASP A 35 -1.54 -2.61 -20.33
CA ASP A 35 -1.93 -3.95 -20.80
C ASP A 35 -3.46 -4.09 -20.89
N PRO A 36 -4.05 -4.12 -22.10
CA PRO A 36 -5.50 -4.22 -22.25
C PRO A 36 -6.05 -5.61 -21.87
N ALA A 37 -5.19 -6.62 -21.75
CA ALA A 37 -5.59 -7.96 -21.36
C ALA A 37 -5.91 -8.04 -19.85
N ILE A 38 -5.37 -7.12 -19.04
CA ILE A 38 -5.59 -7.07 -17.60
C ILE A 38 -6.67 -6.02 -17.30
N THR A 39 -7.71 -6.42 -16.60
CA THR A 39 -8.82 -5.55 -16.18
C THR A 39 -8.94 -5.40 -14.67
N ASP A 40 -8.46 -6.38 -13.92
CA ASP A 40 -8.62 -6.45 -12.48
C ASP A 40 -7.29 -6.67 -11.76
N VAL A 41 -7.12 -5.98 -10.64
CA VAL A 41 -5.96 -6.13 -9.76
C VAL A 41 -6.47 -6.37 -8.34
N VAL A 42 -6.06 -7.47 -7.73
CA VAL A 42 -6.47 -7.88 -6.38
C VAL A 42 -5.28 -7.74 -5.44
N ASN A 43 -5.34 -6.85 -4.50
CA ASN A 43 -4.36 -6.75 -3.42
C ASN A 43 -4.75 -7.68 -2.28
N ILE A 44 -3.90 -8.66 -1.98
CA ILE A 44 -4.08 -9.58 -0.85
C ILE A 44 -3.03 -9.22 0.21
N GLY A 45 -3.49 -8.64 1.30
CA GLY A 45 -2.63 -8.18 2.40
C GLY A 45 -3.47 -7.81 3.61
N ILE A 46 -2.90 -7.78 4.81
CA ILE A 46 -3.60 -7.44 6.05
C ILE A 46 -2.91 -6.28 6.77
N GLY A 47 -3.64 -5.57 7.61
CA GLY A 47 -3.10 -4.46 8.39
C GLY A 47 -2.56 -3.34 7.50
N GLY A 48 -1.27 -2.99 7.66
CA GLY A 48 -0.63 -1.93 6.86
C GLY A 48 -0.51 -2.24 5.37
N SER A 49 -0.54 -3.52 5.00
CA SER A 49 -0.53 -3.96 3.60
C SER A 49 -1.92 -3.87 2.92
N ASP A 50 -2.95 -3.51 3.67
CA ASP A 50 -4.32 -3.30 3.20
C ASP A 50 -4.79 -1.87 3.44
N LEU A 51 -4.80 -1.43 4.71
CA LEU A 51 -5.48 -0.20 5.14
C LEU A 51 -4.94 1.06 4.44
N GLY A 52 -3.62 1.20 4.35
CA GLY A 52 -2.99 2.33 3.66
C GLY A 52 -3.31 2.36 2.16
N PRO A 53 -3.00 1.29 1.42
CA PRO A 53 -3.31 1.19 -0.01
C PRO A 53 -4.80 1.35 -0.33
N GLN A 54 -5.69 0.67 0.39
CA GLN A 54 -7.13 0.78 0.18
C GLN A 54 -7.64 2.20 0.44
N MET A 55 -7.18 2.82 1.52
CA MET A 55 -7.54 4.20 1.85
C MET A 55 -7.08 5.15 0.74
N ALA A 56 -5.83 5.05 0.30
CA ALA A 56 -5.25 5.95 -0.69
C ALA A 56 -5.91 5.78 -2.08
N VAL A 57 -6.15 4.54 -2.54
CA VAL A 57 -6.84 4.26 -3.80
C VAL A 57 -8.25 4.86 -3.80
N LEU A 58 -9.00 4.70 -2.70
CA LEU A 58 -10.33 5.28 -2.58
C LEU A 58 -10.31 6.81 -2.48
N ALA A 59 -9.34 7.36 -1.73
CA ALA A 59 -9.22 8.81 -1.56
C ALA A 59 -8.89 9.53 -2.88
N LEU A 60 -8.12 8.88 -3.75
CA LEU A 60 -7.64 9.42 -5.02
C LEU A 60 -8.36 8.84 -6.25
N ASP A 61 -9.53 8.21 -6.06
CA ASP A 61 -10.32 7.60 -7.13
C ASP A 61 -10.64 8.58 -8.27
N ALA A 62 -10.85 9.86 -7.96
CA ALA A 62 -11.08 10.90 -8.96
C ALA A 62 -9.89 11.15 -9.91
N PHE A 63 -8.70 10.71 -9.54
CA PHE A 63 -7.47 10.79 -10.34
C PHE A 63 -7.10 9.45 -11.00
N ALA A 64 -7.90 8.40 -10.76
CA ALA A 64 -7.66 7.07 -11.34
C ALA A 64 -8.10 7.06 -12.81
N ASP A 65 -7.15 6.86 -13.71
CA ASP A 65 -7.35 6.89 -15.16
C ASP A 65 -6.95 5.58 -15.87
N SER A 66 -6.51 4.57 -15.10
CA SER A 66 -6.02 3.30 -15.67
C SER A 66 -7.11 2.41 -16.29
N GLY A 67 -8.38 2.63 -15.91
CA GLY A 67 -9.48 1.72 -16.25
C GLY A 67 -9.40 0.36 -15.54
N LYS A 68 -8.40 0.13 -14.67
CA LYS A 68 -8.25 -1.11 -13.88
C LYS A 68 -9.14 -1.06 -12.64
N ARG A 69 -9.81 -2.17 -12.34
CA ARG A 69 -10.58 -2.31 -11.11
C ARG A 69 -9.68 -2.85 -10.00
N LEU A 70 -9.54 -2.07 -8.94
CA LEU A 70 -8.72 -2.44 -7.77
C LEU A 70 -9.63 -3.10 -6.72
N HIS A 71 -9.24 -4.29 -6.26
CA HIS A 71 -9.91 -5.08 -5.23
C HIS A 71 -8.96 -5.28 -4.06
N PHE A 72 -9.49 -5.30 -2.84
CA PHE A 72 -8.71 -5.51 -1.63
C PHE A 72 -9.31 -6.67 -0.84
N VAL A 73 -8.46 -7.61 -0.46
CA VAL A 73 -8.81 -8.79 0.35
C VAL A 73 -7.83 -8.85 1.51
N SER A 74 -8.34 -8.68 2.72
CA SER A 74 -7.51 -8.60 3.91
C SER A 74 -7.81 -9.69 4.93
N ASN A 75 -9.07 -9.95 5.22
CA ASN A 75 -9.43 -10.92 6.23
C ASN A 75 -9.26 -12.37 5.72
N VAL A 76 -8.93 -13.28 6.65
CA VAL A 76 -8.87 -14.72 6.36
C VAL A 76 -10.25 -15.33 6.17
N ASP A 77 -11.31 -14.57 6.44
CA ASP A 77 -12.69 -14.96 6.17
C ASP A 77 -12.89 -15.27 4.69
N GLY A 78 -13.24 -16.54 4.41
CA GLY A 78 -13.41 -17.03 3.05
C GLY A 78 -14.51 -16.32 2.25
N HIS A 79 -15.46 -15.62 2.90
CA HIS A 79 -16.51 -14.87 2.21
C HIS A 79 -15.97 -13.64 1.47
N GLU A 80 -15.01 -12.92 2.04
CA GLU A 80 -14.40 -11.74 1.39
C GLU A 80 -13.73 -12.14 0.07
N LEU A 81 -12.82 -13.13 0.12
CA LEU A 81 -12.15 -13.62 -1.08
C LEU A 81 -13.14 -14.23 -2.10
N ALA A 82 -14.07 -15.07 -1.65
CA ALA A 82 -15.04 -15.70 -2.55
C ALA A 82 -15.94 -14.67 -3.24
N ALA A 83 -16.40 -13.63 -2.54
CA ALA A 83 -17.19 -12.55 -3.12
C ALA A 83 -16.41 -11.75 -4.16
N CYS A 84 -15.12 -11.53 -3.92
CA CYS A 84 -14.21 -10.91 -4.88
C CYS A 84 -14.08 -11.79 -6.13
N LEU A 85 -13.66 -13.04 -5.98
CA LEU A 85 -13.36 -13.95 -7.09
C LEU A 85 -14.55 -14.24 -8.01
N LYS A 86 -15.79 -14.25 -7.50
CA LYS A 86 -17.01 -14.44 -8.30
C LYS A 86 -17.18 -13.44 -9.46
N ARG A 87 -16.53 -12.30 -9.39
CA ARG A 87 -16.66 -11.21 -10.37
C ARG A 87 -15.46 -11.13 -11.33
N LEU A 88 -14.49 -12.01 -11.17
CA LEU A 88 -13.20 -11.96 -11.85
C LEU A 88 -13.08 -13.06 -12.90
N GLN A 89 -12.18 -12.83 -13.84
CA GLN A 89 -11.74 -13.83 -14.81
C GLN A 89 -10.24 -14.04 -14.63
N ALA A 90 -9.80 -15.27 -14.47
CA ALA A 90 -8.40 -15.61 -14.19
C ALA A 90 -7.44 -14.97 -15.22
N ARG A 91 -7.79 -15.00 -16.51
CA ARG A 91 -6.94 -14.48 -17.61
C ARG A 91 -6.70 -12.98 -17.58
N SER A 92 -7.61 -12.23 -16.97
CA SER A 92 -7.55 -10.76 -16.93
C SER A 92 -7.29 -10.19 -15.52
N THR A 93 -6.93 -11.05 -14.56
CA THR A 93 -6.71 -10.66 -13.17
C THR A 93 -5.24 -10.81 -12.77
N VAL A 94 -4.71 -9.79 -12.10
CA VAL A 94 -3.40 -9.82 -11.43
C VAL A 94 -3.61 -9.76 -9.92
N PHE A 95 -2.85 -10.58 -9.18
CA PHE A 95 -2.83 -10.63 -7.72
C PHE A 95 -1.54 -10.04 -7.18
N LEU A 96 -1.65 -9.06 -6.29
CA LEU A 96 -0.53 -8.49 -5.54
C LEU A 96 -0.52 -9.14 -4.15
N ILE A 97 0.50 -9.93 -3.85
CA ILE A 97 0.63 -10.61 -2.56
C ILE A 97 1.51 -9.74 -1.65
N ALA A 98 0.84 -9.00 -0.77
CA ALA A 98 1.45 -7.98 0.06
C ALA A 98 1.73 -8.51 1.48
N SER A 99 2.93 -9.06 1.68
CA SER A 99 3.39 -9.56 2.98
C SER A 99 4.90 -9.41 3.10
N LYS A 100 5.37 -8.62 4.06
CA LYS A 100 6.80 -8.34 4.26
C LYS A 100 7.62 -9.62 4.35
N THR A 101 7.21 -10.55 5.19
CA THR A 101 7.91 -11.82 5.44
C THR A 101 7.48 -12.96 4.51
N PHE A 102 6.38 -12.78 3.80
CA PHE A 102 5.71 -13.83 3.01
C PHE A 102 5.28 -15.05 3.84
N THR A 103 5.00 -14.82 5.14
CA THR A 103 4.61 -15.85 6.12
C THR A 103 3.35 -15.49 6.91
N THR A 104 2.77 -14.31 6.69
CA THR A 104 1.54 -13.87 7.38
C THR A 104 0.42 -14.84 7.04
N VAL A 105 -0.10 -15.53 8.06
CA VAL A 105 -1.04 -16.67 7.87
C VAL A 105 -2.26 -16.28 7.06
N GLU A 106 -2.89 -15.15 7.38
CA GLU A 106 -4.09 -14.64 6.70
C GLU A 106 -3.80 -14.35 5.22
N THR A 107 -2.73 -13.63 4.95
CA THR A 107 -2.32 -13.28 3.58
C THR A 107 -2.00 -14.53 2.77
N MET A 108 -1.22 -15.46 3.34
CA MET A 108 -0.81 -16.66 2.61
C MET A 108 -1.97 -17.65 2.41
N THR A 109 -2.91 -17.74 3.35
CA THR A 109 -4.14 -18.54 3.20
C THR A 109 -4.98 -18.03 2.04
N ASN A 110 -5.19 -16.70 1.97
CA ASN A 110 -5.91 -16.08 0.86
C ASN A 110 -5.14 -16.21 -0.46
N ALA A 111 -3.82 -16.01 -0.46
CA ALA A 111 -2.98 -16.14 -1.65
C ALA A 111 -3.03 -17.57 -2.24
N HIS A 112 -2.91 -18.60 -1.40
CA HIS A 112 -3.05 -19.99 -1.85
C HIS A 112 -4.45 -20.31 -2.35
N SER A 113 -5.49 -19.73 -1.74
CA SER A 113 -6.87 -19.92 -2.20
C SER A 113 -7.12 -19.23 -3.53
N ALA A 114 -6.61 -17.99 -3.71
CA ALA A 114 -6.65 -17.27 -4.98
C ALA A 114 -5.89 -18.04 -6.09
N ARG A 115 -4.73 -18.61 -5.77
CA ARG A 115 -3.96 -19.43 -6.71
C ARG A 115 -4.73 -20.68 -7.13
N ARG A 116 -5.34 -21.44 -6.20
CA ARG A 116 -6.17 -22.61 -6.55
C ARG A 116 -7.34 -22.23 -7.45
N TRP A 117 -8.01 -21.11 -7.15
CA TRP A 117 -9.06 -20.58 -8.02
C TRP A 117 -8.53 -20.22 -9.40
N PHE A 118 -7.39 -19.52 -9.48
CA PHE A 118 -6.77 -19.13 -10.74
C PHE A 118 -6.44 -20.36 -11.61
N GLU A 119 -5.89 -21.42 -11.02
CA GLU A 119 -5.56 -22.67 -11.70
C GLU A 119 -6.82 -23.43 -12.16
N ALA A 120 -7.91 -23.40 -11.36
CA ALA A 120 -9.16 -24.10 -11.68
C ALA A 120 -9.98 -23.38 -12.76
N GLU A 121 -10.07 -22.05 -12.73
CA GLU A 121 -10.90 -21.24 -13.64
C GLU A 121 -10.24 -21.00 -15.03
N GLY A 122 -9.28 -21.83 -15.41
CA GLY A 122 -8.63 -21.80 -16.72
C GLY A 122 -7.28 -21.12 -16.73
N GLY A 123 -6.69 -20.94 -15.56
CA GLY A 123 -5.29 -20.58 -15.38
C GLY A 123 -4.32 -21.73 -15.68
N ALA A 124 -4.80 -22.97 -15.84
CA ALA A 124 -3.97 -24.09 -16.28
C ALA A 124 -3.36 -23.78 -17.66
N GLY A 125 -2.04 -23.62 -17.71
CA GLY A 125 -1.29 -23.19 -18.89
C GLY A 125 -1.08 -21.67 -18.99
N LEU A 126 -1.64 -20.85 -18.10
CA LEU A 126 -1.23 -19.45 -17.93
C LEU A 126 -0.01 -19.36 -17.02
N ASP A 127 0.78 -18.35 -17.29
CA ASP A 127 1.99 -18.09 -16.53
C ASP A 127 1.67 -17.43 -15.18
N ILE A 128 1.76 -18.17 -14.08
CA ILE A 128 1.56 -17.66 -12.72
C ILE A 128 2.44 -16.43 -12.47
N GLY A 129 3.68 -16.43 -12.94
CA GLY A 129 4.60 -15.30 -12.76
C GLY A 129 4.18 -14.01 -13.45
N ARG A 130 3.22 -14.05 -14.36
CA ARG A 130 2.59 -12.86 -14.96
C ARG A 130 1.40 -12.36 -14.14
N HIS A 131 0.73 -13.23 -13.43
CA HIS A 131 -0.53 -12.93 -12.73
C HIS A 131 -0.37 -12.78 -11.21
N PHE A 132 0.77 -13.20 -10.64
CA PHE A 132 1.06 -13.07 -9.22
C PHE A 132 2.34 -12.28 -9.02
N ILE A 133 2.25 -11.19 -8.28
CA ILE A 133 3.33 -10.25 -8.00
C ILE A 133 3.54 -10.19 -6.49
N GLY A 134 4.78 -10.25 -6.03
CA GLY A 134 5.12 -10.20 -4.61
C GLY A 134 5.50 -8.79 -4.15
N LEU A 135 4.83 -8.30 -3.11
CA LEU A 135 5.26 -7.09 -2.37
C LEU A 135 5.88 -7.58 -1.06
N THR A 136 7.17 -7.92 -1.11
CA THR A 136 7.82 -8.68 -0.03
C THR A 136 9.32 -8.51 -0.02
N THR A 137 9.94 -8.72 1.15
CA THR A 137 11.39 -8.85 1.31
C THR A 137 11.87 -10.29 1.13
N ASN A 138 10.97 -11.27 1.19
CA ASN A 138 11.29 -12.69 1.10
C ASN A 138 11.14 -13.22 -0.33
N VAL A 139 12.13 -12.89 -1.17
CA VAL A 139 12.16 -13.28 -2.59
C VAL A 139 12.17 -14.79 -2.77
N ALA A 140 12.86 -15.52 -1.88
CA ALA A 140 12.94 -16.98 -1.97
C ALA A 140 11.57 -17.65 -1.77
N ALA A 141 10.80 -17.22 -0.76
CA ALA A 141 9.46 -17.74 -0.52
C ALA A 141 8.48 -17.36 -1.64
N ALA A 142 8.60 -16.15 -2.18
CA ALA A 142 7.82 -15.72 -3.34
C ALA A 142 8.14 -16.57 -4.58
N GLY A 143 9.41 -16.85 -4.82
CA GLY A 143 9.85 -17.76 -5.90
C GLY A 143 9.31 -19.18 -5.74
N ALA A 144 9.31 -19.74 -4.54
CA ALA A 144 8.70 -21.03 -4.24
C ALA A 144 7.19 -21.06 -4.47
N PHE A 145 6.51 -19.94 -4.28
CA PHE A 145 5.11 -19.76 -4.63
C PHE A 145 4.86 -19.69 -6.15
N GLY A 146 5.89 -19.45 -6.97
CA GLY A 146 5.80 -19.28 -8.43
C GLY A 146 5.84 -17.82 -8.90
N ILE A 147 6.05 -16.87 -7.99
CA ILE A 147 6.16 -15.44 -8.29
C ILE A 147 7.58 -15.16 -8.82
N ARG A 148 7.65 -14.41 -9.92
CA ARG A 148 8.92 -13.98 -10.52
C ARG A 148 9.20 -12.50 -10.37
N THR A 149 8.16 -11.70 -10.25
CA THR A 149 8.27 -10.26 -10.07
C THR A 149 8.00 -9.90 -8.63
N THR A 150 8.99 -9.32 -7.96
CA THR A 150 8.87 -8.88 -6.57
C THR A 150 9.35 -7.45 -6.43
N PHE A 151 8.68 -6.68 -5.58
CA PHE A 151 9.11 -5.36 -5.13
C PHE A 151 9.31 -5.42 -3.62
N GLY A 152 10.55 -5.17 -3.20
CA GLY A 152 10.95 -5.17 -1.81
C GLY A 152 10.78 -3.82 -1.14
N PHE A 153 10.94 -3.83 0.16
CA PHE A 153 11.08 -2.66 1.00
C PHE A 153 11.93 -3.06 2.22
N TRP A 154 12.34 -2.10 3.03
CA TRP A 154 13.39 -2.31 4.04
C TRP A 154 12.82 -2.63 5.41
N ASP A 155 13.65 -3.19 6.29
CA ASP A 155 13.23 -3.56 7.64
C ASP A 155 12.80 -2.37 8.50
N TRP A 156 13.35 -1.20 8.22
CA TRP A 156 12.96 0.04 8.88
C TRP A 156 11.61 0.60 8.43
N VAL A 157 10.99 0.03 7.37
CA VAL A 157 9.63 0.40 6.95
C VAL A 157 8.63 -0.37 7.81
N GLY A 158 7.97 0.31 8.73
CA GLY A 158 6.86 -0.25 9.51
C GLY A 158 5.61 -0.47 8.66
N GLY A 159 4.84 -1.53 8.96
CA GLY A 159 3.65 -1.91 8.17
C GLY A 159 2.64 -0.76 8.01
N ARG A 160 2.29 -0.08 9.11
CA ARG A 160 1.33 1.04 9.10
C ARG A 160 1.81 2.29 8.34
N TYR A 161 3.11 2.39 8.05
CA TYR A 161 3.71 3.47 7.25
C TYR A 161 4.05 3.03 5.82
N SER A 162 3.73 1.80 5.44
CA SER A 162 4.27 1.18 4.22
C SER A 162 3.61 1.63 2.92
N VAL A 163 2.51 2.37 2.95
CA VAL A 163 1.86 2.92 1.75
C VAL A 163 2.80 3.78 0.89
N TRP A 164 3.83 4.37 1.49
CA TRP A 164 4.88 5.15 0.83
C TRP A 164 5.96 4.29 0.14
N SER A 165 5.95 2.97 0.36
CA SER A 165 6.90 2.00 -0.18
C SER A 165 6.30 1.20 -1.34
N ALA A 166 6.90 0.04 -1.66
CA ALA A 166 6.37 -0.90 -2.66
C ALA A 166 4.93 -1.38 -2.36
N ILE A 167 4.50 -1.32 -1.11
CA ILE A 167 3.10 -1.59 -0.71
C ILE A 167 2.11 -0.60 -1.37
N GLY A 168 2.58 0.57 -1.81
CA GLY A 168 1.79 1.53 -2.58
C GLY A 168 1.55 1.17 -4.05
N LEU A 169 2.02 0.02 -4.54
CA LEU A 169 1.83 -0.40 -5.93
C LEU A 169 0.37 -0.36 -6.41
N PRO A 170 -0.66 -0.77 -5.62
CA PRO A 170 -2.05 -0.60 -6.03
C PRO A 170 -2.41 0.85 -6.36
N LEU A 171 -1.92 1.80 -5.55
CA LEU A 171 -2.13 3.23 -5.80
C LEU A 171 -1.40 3.68 -7.08
N ALA A 172 -0.14 3.27 -7.27
CA ALA A 172 0.60 3.59 -8.50
C ALA A 172 -0.10 3.06 -9.76
N ILE A 173 -0.72 1.87 -9.68
CA ILE A 173 -1.54 1.32 -10.77
C ILE A 173 -2.80 2.17 -11.00
N ALA A 174 -3.43 2.69 -9.95
CA ALA A 174 -4.63 3.50 -10.06
C ALA A 174 -4.34 4.87 -10.72
N ILE A 175 -3.39 5.64 -10.17
CA ILE A 175 -3.17 7.06 -10.52
C ILE A 175 -1.92 7.30 -11.40
N GLY A 176 -1.19 6.27 -11.77
CA GLY A 176 0.02 6.34 -12.59
C GLY A 176 1.28 6.78 -11.85
N ALA A 177 2.40 6.68 -12.55
CA ALA A 177 3.73 7.00 -12.00
C ALA A 177 3.85 8.48 -11.58
N ALA A 178 3.32 9.39 -12.38
CA ALA A 178 3.33 10.81 -12.07
C ALA A 178 2.49 11.10 -10.82
N GLY A 179 1.24 10.62 -10.77
CA GLY A 179 0.37 10.79 -9.61
C GLY A 179 0.95 10.19 -8.32
N PHE A 180 1.61 9.03 -8.41
CA PHE A 180 2.27 8.45 -7.24
C PHE A 180 3.47 9.28 -6.76
N ARG A 181 4.23 9.88 -7.67
CA ARG A 181 5.30 10.83 -7.29
C ARG A 181 4.75 12.10 -6.63
N ASP A 182 3.64 12.63 -7.13
CA ASP A 182 2.95 13.77 -6.51
C ASP A 182 2.42 13.42 -5.11
N PHE A 183 1.91 12.19 -4.94
CA PHE A 183 1.52 11.67 -3.62
C PHE A 183 2.70 11.63 -2.64
N LEU A 184 3.87 11.14 -3.08
CA LEU A 184 5.10 11.17 -2.28
C LEU A 184 5.58 12.60 -2.00
N ALA A 185 5.48 13.51 -2.98
CA ALA A 185 5.87 14.91 -2.82
C ALA A 185 5.00 15.63 -1.78
N GLY A 186 3.69 15.30 -1.71
CA GLY A 186 2.81 15.81 -0.65
C GLY A 186 3.25 15.40 0.75
N ALA A 187 3.66 14.14 0.94
CA ALA A 187 4.23 13.67 2.20
C ALA A 187 5.55 14.38 2.54
N HIS A 188 6.43 14.51 1.55
CA HIS A 188 7.70 15.23 1.71
C HIS A 188 7.48 16.70 2.12
N ALA A 189 6.53 17.38 1.51
CA ALA A 189 6.20 18.77 1.87
C ALA A 189 5.75 18.88 3.35
N MET A 190 5.03 17.90 3.87
CA MET A 190 4.65 17.86 5.29
C MET A 190 5.85 17.56 6.20
N ASP A 191 6.76 16.67 5.78
CA ASP A 191 8.01 16.40 6.51
C ASP A 191 8.87 17.65 6.61
N GLU A 192 9.01 18.41 5.51
CA GLU A 192 9.74 19.70 5.52
C GLU A 192 9.05 20.72 6.42
N HIS A 193 7.73 20.85 6.34
CA HIS A 193 6.97 21.71 7.24
C HIS A 193 7.21 21.34 8.70
N PHE A 194 7.16 20.05 9.04
CA PHE A 194 7.43 19.58 10.41
C PHE A 194 8.82 19.94 10.91
N ARG A 195 9.85 19.79 10.04
CA ARG A 195 11.26 20.04 10.41
C ARG A 195 11.63 21.52 10.50
N THR A 196 10.97 22.38 9.71
CA THR A 196 11.43 23.75 9.49
C THR A 196 10.49 24.85 9.97
N ALA A 197 9.18 24.57 10.12
CA ALA A 197 8.23 25.57 10.55
C ALA A 197 8.39 25.92 12.05
N ASP A 198 8.21 27.20 12.37
CA ASP A 198 8.13 27.64 13.77
C ASP A 198 7.06 26.87 14.53
N LEU A 199 7.32 26.53 15.80
CA LEU A 199 6.41 25.73 16.64
C LEU A 199 4.99 26.28 16.69
N ALA A 200 4.84 27.61 16.67
CA ALA A 200 3.54 28.29 16.72
C ALA A 200 2.64 28.01 15.50
N VAL A 201 3.22 27.67 14.35
CA VAL A 201 2.51 27.40 13.09
C VAL A 201 2.70 25.97 12.59
N ASN A 202 3.53 25.18 13.25
CA ASN A 202 3.84 23.80 12.89
C ASN A 202 2.61 22.91 13.11
N LEU A 203 1.97 22.44 12.03
CA LEU A 203 0.72 21.71 12.11
C LEU A 203 0.80 20.40 12.91
N PRO A 204 1.76 19.49 12.68
CA PRO A 204 1.93 18.28 13.48
C PRO A 204 2.14 18.56 14.97
N VAL A 205 2.97 19.56 15.30
CA VAL A 205 3.21 19.96 16.71
C VAL A 205 1.94 20.46 17.36
N ARG A 206 1.19 21.32 16.66
CA ARG A 206 -0.09 21.85 17.18
C ARG A 206 -1.12 20.75 17.40
N LEU A 207 -1.24 19.80 16.49
CA LEU A 207 -2.14 18.66 16.65
C LEU A 207 -1.73 17.79 17.85
N GLY A 208 -0.45 17.49 18.02
CA GLY A 208 0.03 16.76 19.20
C GLY A 208 -0.22 17.50 20.52
N LEU A 209 -0.02 18.83 20.55
CA LEU A 209 -0.33 19.65 21.72
C LEU A 209 -1.83 19.67 22.04
N LEU A 210 -2.70 19.67 21.02
CA LEU A 210 -4.15 19.57 21.23
C LEU A 210 -4.54 18.23 21.82
N ASP A 211 -3.92 17.12 21.40
CA ASP A 211 -4.16 15.79 21.97
C ASP A 211 -3.76 15.75 23.45
N VAL A 212 -2.60 16.31 23.81
CA VAL A 212 -2.17 16.45 25.21
C VAL A 212 -3.15 17.32 26.00
N TRP A 213 -3.58 18.46 25.42
CA TRP A 213 -4.53 19.37 26.05
C TRP A 213 -5.85 18.66 26.36
N TYR A 214 -6.44 18.02 25.37
CA TYR A 214 -7.72 17.33 25.54
C TYR A 214 -7.62 16.15 26.52
N ARG A 215 -6.54 15.38 26.43
CA ARG A 215 -6.34 14.22 27.31
C ARG A 215 -6.07 14.63 28.75
N ASN A 216 -5.11 15.53 28.97
CA ASN A 216 -4.58 15.81 30.31
C ASN A 216 -5.39 16.84 31.08
N PHE A 217 -6.00 17.82 30.39
CA PHE A 217 -6.69 18.93 31.03
C PHE A 217 -8.21 18.80 30.95
N HIS A 218 -8.76 18.18 29.90
CA HIS A 218 -10.20 17.97 29.76
C HIS A 218 -10.64 16.53 30.06
N GLY A 219 -9.72 15.59 30.24
CA GLY A 219 -10.03 14.19 30.57
C GLY A 219 -10.69 13.41 29.44
N PHE A 220 -10.61 13.87 28.19
CA PHE A 220 -11.18 13.15 27.06
C PHE A 220 -10.42 11.84 26.82
N THR A 221 -11.15 10.75 26.66
CA THR A 221 -10.59 9.39 26.53
C THR A 221 -10.58 8.86 25.13
N SER A 222 -11.24 9.54 24.21
CA SER A 222 -11.35 9.11 22.80
C SER A 222 -11.39 10.31 21.87
N ARG A 223 -11.01 10.05 20.61
CA ARG A 223 -11.11 10.99 19.51
C ARG A 223 -11.91 10.36 18.37
N SER A 224 -12.85 11.11 17.82
CA SER A 224 -13.60 10.70 16.62
C SER A 224 -13.06 11.44 15.39
N ILE A 225 -12.83 10.69 14.31
CA ILE A 225 -12.49 11.24 13.01
C ILE A 225 -13.68 11.01 12.08
N ALA A 226 -14.31 12.08 11.66
CA ALA A 226 -15.48 12.05 10.77
C ALA A 226 -15.19 12.80 9.47
N PRO A 227 -14.63 12.15 8.45
CA PRO A 227 -14.41 12.77 7.15
C PRO A 227 -15.75 12.97 6.43
N TYR A 228 -16.09 14.20 6.11
CA TYR A 228 -17.32 14.54 5.38
C TYR A 228 -17.15 14.42 3.85
N HIS A 229 -16.39 13.40 3.43
CA HIS A 229 -16.12 13.10 2.03
C HIS A 229 -16.13 11.59 1.80
N SER A 230 -16.94 11.09 0.86
CA SER A 230 -17.12 9.65 0.64
C SER A 230 -15.84 8.91 0.25
N ALA A 231 -14.95 9.56 -0.49
CA ALA A 231 -13.66 8.98 -0.86
C ALA A 231 -12.74 8.73 0.36
N LEU A 232 -12.92 9.50 1.44
CA LEU A 232 -12.15 9.34 2.68
C LEU A 232 -12.78 8.37 3.68
N ARG A 233 -13.78 7.55 3.28
CA ARG A 233 -14.49 6.62 4.18
C ARG A 233 -13.56 5.60 4.87
N ARG A 234 -12.38 5.30 4.31
CA ARG A 234 -11.39 4.40 4.89
C ARG A 234 -10.29 5.12 5.69
N PHE A 235 -10.25 6.44 5.65
CA PHE A 235 -9.27 7.23 6.37
C PHE A 235 -9.31 7.02 7.89
N PRO A 236 -10.49 6.95 8.57
CA PRO A 236 -10.53 6.66 10.00
C PRO A 236 -9.92 5.30 10.38
N ALA A 237 -10.17 4.25 9.59
CA ALA A 237 -9.60 2.91 9.85
C ALA A 237 -8.07 2.90 9.66
N TYR A 238 -7.55 3.61 8.66
CA TYR A 238 -6.11 3.79 8.47
C TYR A 238 -5.47 4.52 9.65
N LEU A 239 -6.06 5.65 10.10
CA LEU A 239 -5.57 6.40 11.25
C LEU A 239 -5.66 5.61 12.56
N GLN A 240 -6.70 4.79 12.72
CA GLN A 240 -6.86 3.94 13.89
C GLN A 240 -5.67 2.99 14.03
N GLN A 241 -5.26 2.30 12.96
CA GLN A 241 -4.07 1.46 13.01
C GLN A 241 -2.81 2.28 13.25
N LEU A 242 -2.64 3.38 12.48
CA LEU A 242 -1.45 4.22 12.57
C LEU A 242 -1.20 4.70 14.00
N GLU A 243 -2.24 5.11 14.69
CA GLU A 243 -2.17 5.69 16.04
C GLU A 243 -2.12 4.61 17.13
N MET A 244 -3.02 3.63 17.10
CA MET A 244 -3.11 2.61 18.12
C MET A 244 -1.89 1.68 18.11
N GLU A 245 -1.40 1.30 16.96
CA GLU A 245 -0.19 0.49 16.84
C GLU A 245 1.07 1.25 17.24
N SER A 246 1.10 2.57 17.06
CA SER A 246 2.22 3.42 17.50
C SER A 246 2.26 3.62 19.03
N ASN A 247 1.11 3.68 19.67
CA ASN A 247 0.97 4.14 21.06
C ASN A 247 0.51 3.05 22.05
N GLY A 248 0.04 1.91 21.60
CA GLY A 248 -0.60 0.92 22.48
C GLY A 248 -0.26 -0.53 22.22
N LYS A 249 0.54 -0.81 21.21
CA LYS A 249 0.88 -2.19 20.84
C LYS A 249 2.33 -2.51 21.13
#